data_d0dcd3bf2882ab6447c40c6a76068f20
#
_entry.id   d0dcd3bf2882ab6447c40c6a76068f20
#
_cell.length_a   1.000
_cell.length_b   1.000
_cell.length_c   1.000
_cell.angle_alpha   90.00
_cell.angle_beta   90.00
_cell.angle_gamma   90.00
#
_symmetry.space_group_name_H-M   'P 1'
#
loop_
_entity.id
_entity.type
_entity.pdbx_description
1 polymer ?
#
loop_
_entity_poly.entity_id
_entity_poly.type
_entity_poly.pdbx_seq_one_letter_code
_entity_poly.pdbx_strand_id
1 'polypeptide(L)'
;YPGAGAPVTVGFTGGGERGLLGLAFHPNFENNGRVFVSITDQNGDSILLRYAMATPAADVMTPADKATCTVVLRVDQDFGNHNGGNIAFGPDGNLYFGLGDGGSGGDPCNRAQTLAPADLSGSASGGVGDDCAADTSFLNTPAAANGDPDSRALQGKMLRLNVDAVTATPGTAMCGEPRLGLEAAYAIPVGQPSSSGGPIAAACDEVWSYGLRNPWRWSFDRQTGDLLIGDVGQGSIEEVDFEVASVGG
;
A
#
# COMPACT_ATOMS: atom_id res chain seq x y z
N TYR A 1 -12.05 9.72 10.03
CA TYR A 1 -10.63 9.61 10.39
C TYR A 1 -10.19 10.92 11.04
N PRO A 2 -9.45 10.86 12.15
CA PRO A 2 -8.86 12.08 12.69
C PRO A 2 -7.84 12.61 11.68
N GLY A 3 -7.84 13.93 11.47
CA GLY A 3 -6.88 14.61 10.60
C GLY A 3 -5.42 14.29 10.95
N ALA A 4 -4.51 14.62 10.06
CA ALA A 4 -3.07 14.40 10.26
C ALA A 4 -2.64 14.87 11.65
N GLY A 5 -2.10 13.95 12.46
CA GLY A 5 -1.63 14.22 13.82
C GLY A 5 -2.60 13.88 14.96
N ALA A 6 -3.82 13.41 14.69
CA ALA A 6 -4.64 12.84 15.74
C ALA A 6 -4.27 11.37 16.01
N PRO A 7 -4.29 10.90 17.28
CA PRO A 7 -4.01 9.51 17.60
C PRO A 7 -4.99 8.59 16.83
N VAL A 8 -4.44 7.71 16.00
CA VAL A 8 -5.26 6.70 15.33
C VAL A 8 -5.49 5.56 16.30
N THR A 9 -6.71 5.42 16.77
CA THR A 9 -7.09 4.18 17.46
C THR A 9 -7.39 3.15 16.39
N VAL A 10 -6.41 2.32 16.12
CA VAL A 10 -6.56 1.23 15.17
C VAL A 10 -7.18 0.07 15.90
N GLY A 11 -8.46 -0.14 15.70
CA GLY A 11 -9.09 -1.39 16.02
C GLY A 11 -8.96 -2.29 14.79
N PHE A 12 -8.55 -3.53 14.96
CA PHE A 12 -8.67 -4.51 13.89
C PHE A 12 -9.66 -5.60 14.27
N THR A 13 -10.41 -6.09 13.30
CA THR A 13 -11.15 -7.34 13.42
C THR A 13 -10.22 -8.44 12.93
N GLY A 14 -9.64 -9.20 13.86
CA GLY A 14 -8.79 -10.34 13.51
C GLY A 14 -9.59 -11.48 12.91
N GLY A 15 -8.97 -12.18 11.98
CA GLY A 15 -9.50 -13.39 11.33
C GLY A 15 -9.07 -13.46 9.87
N GLY A 16 -8.79 -14.66 9.37
CA GLY A 16 -8.27 -14.84 8.02
C GLY A 16 -6.87 -14.24 7.86
N GLU A 17 -6.68 -13.43 6.83
CA GLU A 17 -5.40 -12.80 6.50
C GLU A 17 -5.22 -11.40 7.12
N ARG A 18 -6.21 -10.93 7.89
CA ARG A 18 -6.25 -9.60 8.50
C ARG A 18 -5.44 -9.52 9.79
N GLY A 19 -4.90 -8.33 10.08
CA GLY A 19 -4.20 -8.06 11.33
C GLY A 19 -3.02 -7.11 11.19
N LEU A 20 -1.98 -7.34 12.01
CA LEU A 20 -0.67 -6.70 11.86
C LEU A 20 0.14 -7.55 10.88
N LEU A 21 0.41 -7.01 9.70
CA LEU A 21 0.93 -7.77 8.57
C LEU A 21 2.40 -7.49 8.26
N GLY A 22 2.86 -6.28 8.56
CA GLY A 22 4.25 -5.88 8.30
C GLY A 22 4.79 -4.88 9.31
N LEU A 23 6.11 -4.91 9.49
CA LEU A 23 6.84 -3.96 10.32
C LEU A 23 8.19 -3.69 9.68
N ALA A 24 8.58 -2.42 9.56
CA ALA A 24 9.87 -2.01 9.05
C ALA A 24 10.42 -0.82 9.85
N PHE A 25 11.69 -0.90 10.22
CA PHE A 25 12.42 0.23 10.76
C PHE A 25 12.99 1.07 9.62
N HIS A 26 12.90 2.39 9.77
CA HIS A 26 13.55 3.29 8.83
C HIS A 26 15.07 3.02 8.76
N PRO A 27 15.73 3.09 7.59
CA PRO A 27 17.18 2.86 7.48
C PRO A 27 18.01 3.72 8.42
N ASN A 28 17.54 4.92 8.74
CA ASN A 28 18.18 5.84 9.68
C ASN A 28 17.46 5.87 11.04
N PHE A 29 16.91 4.72 11.48
CA PHE A 29 16.11 4.61 12.71
C PHE A 29 16.84 5.13 13.94
N GLU A 30 18.12 4.83 14.08
CA GLU A 30 18.95 5.26 15.22
C GLU A 30 18.89 6.78 15.46
N ASN A 31 18.69 7.57 14.39
CA ASN A 31 18.66 9.02 14.48
C ASN A 31 17.24 9.61 14.43
N ASN A 32 16.31 8.97 13.71
CA ASN A 32 14.98 9.54 13.49
C ASN A 32 13.85 8.81 14.23
N GLY A 33 14.14 7.62 14.79
CA GLY A 33 13.18 6.83 15.56
C GLY A 33 11.96 6.34 14.78
N ARG A 34 11.96 6.42 13.43
CA ARG A 34 10.78 6.09 12.64
C ARG A 34 10.59 4.59 12.47
N VAL A 35 9.38 4.13 12.75
CA VAL A 35 8.94 2.75 12.56
C VAL A 35 7.67 2.77 11.72
N PHE A 36 7.59 1.89 10.75
CA PHE A 36 6.44 1.72 9.89
C PHE A 36 5.75 0.40 10.18
N VAL A 37 4.43 0.42 10.17
CA VAL A 37 3.60 -0.74 10.50
C VAL A 37 2.47 -0.83 9.48
N SER A 38 2.33 -2.00 8.87
CA SER A 38 1.21 -2.31 8.00
C SER A 38 0.19 -3.14 8.77
N ILE A 39 -1.05 -2.71 8.70
CA ILE A 39 -2.19 -3.34 9.37
C ILE A 39 -3.41 -3.36 8.46
N THR A 40 -4.41 -4.16 8.83
CA THR A 40 -5.78 -3.95 8.37
C THR A 40 -6.61 -3.30 9.50
N ASP A 41 -7.46 -2.36 9.15
CA ASP A 41 -8.34 -1.69 10.12
C ASP A 41 -9.64 -2.48 10.39
N GLN A 42 -10.59 -1.86 11.11
CA GLN A 42 -11.88 -2.48 11.44
C GLN A 42 -12.77 -2.72 10.22
N ASN A 43 -12.60 -1.95 9.16
CA ASN A 43 -13.34 -2.12 7.91
C ASN A 43 -12.70 -3.21 7.03
N GLY A 44 -11.45 -3.53 7.29
CA GLY A 44 -10.64 -4.47 6.53
C GLY A 44 -9.66 -3.80 5.58
N ASP A 45 -9.61 -2.47 5.59
CA ASP A 45 -8.76 -1.68 4.71
C ASP A 45 -7.28 -1.79 5.10
N SER A 46 -6.41 -1.81 4.10
CA SER A 46 -4.96 -1.85 4.30
C SER A 46 -4.43 -0.47 4.67
N ILE A 47 -3.74 -0.37 5.80
CA ILE A 47 -3.21 0.89 6.33
C ILE A 47 -1.72 0.79 6.60
N LEU A 48 -0.97 1.73 6.07
CA LEU A 48 0.43 1.96 6.42
C LEU A 48 0.51 3.10 7.45
N LEU A 49 1.04 2.78 8.62
CA LEU A 49 1.24 3.70 9.73
C LEU A 49 2.71 4.02 9.92
N ARG A 50 2.99 5.24 10.37
CA ARG A 50 4.31 5.67 10.85
C ARG A 50 4.22 6.07 12.31
N TYR A 51 5.19 5.61 13.09
CA TYR A 51 5.47 6.08 14.45
C TYR A 51 6.85 6.70 14.51
N ALA A 52 7.08 7.57 15.50
CA ALA A 52 8.40 8.10 15.81
C ALA A 52 8.71 7.89 17.29
N MET A 53 9.81 7.21 17.59
CA MET A 53 10.32 7.03 18.94
C MET A 53 11.26 8.18 19.28
N ALA A 54 10.97 8.89 20.38
CA ALA A 54 11.84 9.98 20.87
C ALA A 54 13.21 9.47 21.34
N THR A 55 13.26 8.20 21.76
CA THR A 55 14.49 7.53 22.21
C THR A 55 14.63 6.21 21.46
N PRO A 56 15.23 6.20 20.26
CA PRO A 56 15.34 4.99 19.45
C PRO A 56 16.06 3.80 20.13
N ALA A 57 16.96 4.10 21.06
CA ALA A 57 17.67 3.08 21.84
C ALA A 57 16.84 2.48 22.99
N ALA A 58 15.60 2.95 23.22
CA ALA A 58 14.72 2.38 24.23
C ALA A 58 14.14 1.04 23.79
N ASP A 59 14.01 0.10 24.72
CA ASP A 59 13.48 -1.24 24.43
C ASP A 59 11.97 -1.25 24.10
N VAL A 60 11.25 -0.19 24.47
CA VAL A 60 9.79 -0.09 24.29
C VAL A 60 9.36 1.32 23.91
N MET A 61 8.31 1.39 23.10
CA MET A 61 7.65 2.65 22.78
C MET A 61 6.87 3.18 23.99
N THR A 62 7.08 4.43 24.34
CA THR A 62 6.30 5.13 25.37
C THR A 62 4.90 5.46 24.86
N PRO A 63 3.93 5.83 25.76
CA PRO A 63 2.65 6.37 25.32
C PRO A 63 2.78 7.63 24.45
N ALA A 64 3.79 8.47 24.69
CA ALA A 64 4.06 9.64 23.87
C ALA A 64 4.52 9.25 22.45
N ASP A 65 5.38 8.24 22.31
CA ASP A 65 5.80 7.71 21.01
C ASP A 65 4.60 7.13 20.24
N LYS A 66 3.71 6.41 20.93
CA LYS A 66 2.48 5.87 20.32
C LYS A 66 1.55 6.97 19.83
N ALA A 67 1.54 8.13 20.51
CA ALA A 67 0.76 9.30 20.09
C ALA A 67 1.30 9.98 18.82
N THR A 68 2.52 9.62 18.37
CA THR A 68 3.08 10.11 17.09
C THR A 68 2.52 9.41 15.86
N CYS A 69 1.62 8.45 16.04
CA CYS A 69 1.01 7.67 14.96
C CYS A 69 0.46 8.58 13.86
N THR A 70 0.92 8.33 12.64
CA THR A 70 0.46 9.04 11.44
C THR A 70 0.07 8.01 10.40
N VAL A 71 -1.08 8.18 9.75
CA VAL A 71 -1.43 7.42 8.55
C VAL A 71 -0.56 7.93 7.40
N VAL A 72 0.19 7.02 6.79
CA VAL A 72 1.01 7.32 5.60
C VAL A 72 0.21 7.03 4.35
N LEU A 73 -0.43 5.85 4.29
CA LEU A 73 -1.23 5.40 3.16
C LEU A 73 -2.39 4.55 3.68
N ARG A 74 -3.54 4.70 3.04
CA ARG A 74 -4.69 3.83 3.19
C ARG A 74 -5.13 3.34 1.82
N VAL A 75 -5.49 2.08 1.74
CA VAL A 75 -6.05 1.45 0.55
C VAL A 75 -7.30 0.68 0.95
N ASP A 76 -8.43 1.05 0.35
CA ASP A 76 -9.70 0.35 0.55
C ASP A 76 -9.61 -1.08 0.02
N GLN A 77 -10.24 -2.03 0.72
CA GLN A 77 -10.24 -3.44 0.39
C GLN A 77 -11.62 -3.93 -0.03
N ASP A 78 -11.70 -4.62 -1.17
CA ASP A 78 -12.95 -5.18 -1.66
C ASP A 78 -13.42 -6.39 -0.83
N PHE A 79 -12.48 -7.24 -0.39
CA PHE A 79 -12.78 -8.48 0.35
C PHE A 79 -11.87 -8.63 1.59
N GLY A 80 -12.09 -9.72 2.33
CA GLY A 80 -11.39 -9.97 3.60
C GLY A 80 -10.08 -10.73 3.50
N ASN A 81 -9.61 -11.04 2.30
CA ASN A 81 -8.39 -11.82 2.03
C ASN A 81 -7.54 -11.16 0.94
N HIS A 82 -6.40 -11.74 0.63
CA HIS A 82 -5.37 -11.19 -0.26
C HIS A 82 -4.91 -9.80 0.17
N ASN A 83 -4.72 -9.62 1.46
CA ASN A 83 -4.31 -8.33 2.01
C ASN A 83 -2.82 -8.02 1.73
N GLY A 84 -1.99 -9.03 1.44
CA GLY A 84 -0.53 -8.85 1.31
C GLY A 84 0.07 -8.30 2.60
N GLY A 85 0.43 -7.04 2.60
CA GLY A 85 0.75 -6.26 3.80
C GLY A 85 2.22 -6.29 4.22
N ASN A 86 3.08 -7.04 3.56
CA ASN A 86 4.51 -6.99 3.84
C ASN A 86 5.11 -5.64 3.42
N ILE A 87 6.01 -5.08 4.25
CA ILE A 87 6.72 -3.83 3.99
C ILE A 87 8.21 -4.00 4.27
N ALA A 88 9.04 -3.37 3.46
CA ALA A 88 10.48 -3.27 3.69
C ALA A 88 11.07 -2.05 2.99
N PHE A 89 12.21 -1.58 3.47
CA PHE A 89 13.01 -0.59 2.75
C PHE A 89 13.88 -1.29 1.73
N GLY A 90 13.85 -0.79 0.50
CA GLY A 90 14.71 -1.22 -0.57
C GLY A 90 16.14 -0.67 -0.45
N PRO A 91 17.07 -1.18 -1.26
CA PRO A 91 18.45 -0.71 -1.29
C PRO A 91 18.57 0.76 -1.70
N ASP A 92 17.55 1.32 -2.32
CA ASP A 92 17.43 2.73 -2.72
C ASP A 92 16.91 3.65 -1.60
N GLY A 93 16.62 3.09 -0.41
CA GLY A 93 16.12 3.81 0.76
C GLY A 93 14.63 4.14 0.73
N ASN A 94 13.89 3.75 -0.31
CA ASN A 94 12.45 3.92 -0.36
C ASN A 94 11.72 2.76 0.34
N LEU A 95 10.50 3.03 0.82
CA LEU A 95 9.65 2.01 1.41
C LEU A 95 8.84 1.31 0.30
N TYR A 96 8.91 -0.01 0.28
CA TYR A 96 8.09 -0.85 -0.58
C TYR A 96 6.96 -1.47 0.23
N PHE A 97 5.79 -1.59 -0.40
CA PHE A 97 4.59 -2.11 0.21
C PHE A 97 3.84 -3.00 -0.78
N GLY A 98 3.76 -4.30 -0.49
CA GLY A 98 3.05 -5.27 -1.32
C GLY A 98 1.59 -5.38 -0.92
N LEU A 99 0.69 -5.19 -1.87
CA LEU A 99 -0.76 -5.31 -1.72
C LEU A 99 -1.30 -6.40 -2.65
N GLY A 100 -2.18 -7.25 -2.13
CA GLY A 100 -2.90 -8.23 -2.95
C GLY A 100 -4.02 -7.60 -3.78
N ASP A 101 -4.65 -8.40 -4.63
CA ASP A 101 -5.71 -8.02 -5.57
C ASP A 101 -7.05 -7.66 -4.91
N GLY A 102 -7.08 -7.55 -3.59
CA GLY A 102 -8.29 -7.23 -2.83
C GLY A 102 -9.13 -8.43 -2.44
N GLY A 103 -8.83 -9.62 -2.94
CA GLY A 103 -9.42 -10.86 -2.46
C GLY A 103 -10.43 -11.53 -3.37
N SER A 104 -11.13 -12.53 -2.78
CA SER A 104 -11.97 -13.50 -3.48
C SER A 104 -11.18 -14.43 -4.42
N GLY A 105 -11.83 -15.30 -5.17
CA GLY A 105 -11.17 -16.23 -6.11
C GLY A 105 -11.13 -15.67 -7.53
N GLY A 106 -9.94 -15.69 -8.16
CA GLY A 106 -9.77 -15.36 -9.57
C GLY A 106 -9.84 -13.87 -9.91
N ASP A 107 -9.50 -13.00 -8.96
CA ASP A 107 -9.50 -11.53 -9.12
C ASP A 107 -10.79 -11.02 -9.78
N PRO A 108 -11.96 -11.19 -9.14
CA PRO A 108 -13.25 -10.90 -9.77
C PRO A 108 -13.39 -9.43 -10.17
N CYS A 109 -12.65 -8.55 -9.52
CA CYS A 109 -12.67 -7.11 -9.77
C CYS A 109 -11.54 -6.65 -10.71
N ASN A 110 -10.72 -7.57 -11.21
CA ASN A 110 -9.56 -7.27 -12.07
C ASN A 110 -8.60 -6.23 -11.47
N ARG A 111 -8.47 -6.23 -10.16
CA ARG A 111 -7.63 -5.25 -9.45
C ARG A 111 -6.15 -5.40 -9.76
N ALA A 112 -5.67 -6.64 -9.89
CA ALA A 112 -4.27 -6.89 -10.23
C ALA A 112 -3.85 -6.18 -11.52
N GLN A 113 -4.74 -6.04 -12.50
CA GLN A 113 -4.49 -5.42 -13.80
C GLN A 113 -4.97 -3.96 -13.90
N THR A 114 -5.76 -3.47 -12.94
CA THR A 114 -6.22 -2.09 -12.91
C THR A 114 -5.06 -1.15 -12.57
N LEU A 115 -4.81 -0.14 -13.38
CA LEU A 115 -3.67 0.76 -13.21
C LEU A 115 -4.05 2.15 -12.70
N ALA A 116 -5.29 2.59 -12.93
CA ALA A 116 -5.75 3.91 -12.53
C ALA A 116 -7.21 3.86 -12.03
N PRO A 117 -7.65 4.83 -11.20
CA PRO A 117 -9.03 4.88 -10.71
C PRO A 117 -10.10 4.90 -11.80
N ALA A 118 -9.78 5.48 -12.95
CA ALA A 118 -10.68 5.50 -14.10
C ALA A 118 -10.97 4.09 -14.68
N ASP A 119 -10.08 3.14 -14.45
CA ASP A 119 -10.20 1.77 -14.93
C ASP A 119 -11.01 0.88 -13.97
N LEU A 120 -11.33 1.37 -12.79
CA LEU A 120 -12.13 0.65 -11.79
C LEU A 120 -13.59 0.49 -12.17
N SER A 121 -14.08 1.30 -13.12
CA SER A 121 -15.47 1.30 -13.55
C SER A 121 -15.76 0.11 -14.47
N GLY A 122 -16.14 -1.02 -13.90
CA GLY A 122 -17.05 -1.94 -14.55
C GLY A 122 -16.45 -3.01 -15.43
N SER A 123 -15.27 -3.50 -15.18
CA SER A 123 -14.76 -4.67 -15.86
C SER A 123 -14.79 -5.94 -15.02
N ALA A 124 -15.95 -6.34 -14.57
CA ALA A 124 -16.17 -7.74 -14.29
C ALA A 124 -16.36 -8.49 -15.62
N SER A 125 -15.28 -8.74 -16.35
CA SER A 125 -15.35 -9.67 -17.46
C SER A 125 -15.45 -11.09 -16.93
N GLY A 126 -16.67 -11.53 -16.61
CA GLY A 126 -17.03 -12.94 -16.47
C GLY A 126 -16.98 -13.52 -15.06
N GLY A 127 -16.96 -12.73 -14.03
CA GLY A 127 -16.95 -13.21 -12.65
C GLY A 127 -18.25 -13.02 -11.91
N VAL A 128 -18.51 -13.89 -11.04
CA VAL A 128 -19.62 -14.07 -10.15
C VAL A 128 -19.79 -12.88 -9.20
N GLY A 129 -20.81 -12.05 -9.47
CA GLY A 129 -21.31 -11.08 -8.49
C GLY A 129 -21.07 -9.62 -8.86
N ASP A 130 -22.12 -8.86 -8.66
CA ASP A 130 -22.20 -7.42 -8.91
C ASP A 130 -21.33 -6.57 -7.96
N ASP A 131 -20.52 -7.20 -7.10
CA ASP A 131 -19.83 -6.54 -5.98
C ASP A 131 -18.75 -5.55 -6.45
N CYS A 132 -18.17 -5.78 -7.64
CA CYS A 132 -17.14 -4.91 -8.19
C CYS A 132 -17.67 -3.69 -8.94
N ALA A 133 -18.82 -3.85 -9.60
CA ALA A 133 -19.44 -2.78 -10.40
C ALA A 133 -20.37 -1.88 -9.58
N ALA A 134 -20.92 -2.44 -8.49
CA ALA A 134 -21.88 -1.77 -7.62
C ALA A 134 -21.29 -1.25 -6.33
N ASP A 135 -20.00 -1.45 -6.07
CA ASP A 135 -19.39 -0.94 -4.86
C ASP A 135 -19.26 0.59 -4.91
N THR A 136 -20.33 1.23 -4.50
CA THR A 136 -20.38 2.66 -4.24
C THR A 136 -19.87 2.99 -2.84
N SER A 137 -19.29 2.03 -2.11
CA SER A 137 -18.81 2.25 -0.75
C SER A 137 -17.77 3.35 -0.71
N PHE A 138 -16.86 3.38 -1.68
CA PHE A 138 -15.92 4.48 -1.83
C PHE A 138 -16.62 5.84 -1.98
N LEU A 139 -17.69 5.95 -2.78
CA LEU A 139 -18.39 7.22 -3.00
C LEU A 139 -19.02 7.80 -1.72
N ASN A 140 -19.18 6.99 -0.69
CA ASN A 140 -19.70 7.39 0.61
C ASN A 140 -18.60 7.54 1.67
N THR A 141 -17.33 7.41 1.29
CA THR A 141 -16.21 7.58 2.22
C THR A 141 -15.84 9.06 2.40
N PRO A 142 -15.19 9.42 3.51
CA PRO A 142 -14.60 10.74 3.66
C PRO A 142 -13.58 11.07 2.54
N ALA A 143 -12.89 10.06 2.01
CA ALA A 143 -11.94 10.21 0.92
C ALA A 143 -12.62 10.73 -0.34
N ALA A 144 -13.71 10.10 -0.80
CA ALA A 144 -14.47 10.59 -1.96
C ALA A 144 -15.05 12.00 -1.72
N ALA A 145 -15.52 12.27 -0.50
CA ALA A 145 -16.04 13.60 -0.13
C ALA A 145 -14.96 14.69 -0.20
N ASN A 146 -13.68 14.31 0.00
CA ASN A 146 -12.53 15.21 -0.12
C ASN A 146 -11.99 15.30 -1.56
N GLY A 147 -12.54 14.52 -2.49
CA GLY A 147 -12.06 14.43 -3.87
C GLY A 147 -10.82 13.55 -4.02
N ASP A 148 -10.55 12.67 -3.05
CA ASP A 148 -9.48 11.67 -3.17
C ASP A 148 -9.84 10.66 -4.27
N PRO A 149 -8.87 10.14 -5.01
CA PRO A 149 -9.11 9.08 -5.97
C PRO A 149 -9.44 7.76 -5.26
N ASP A 150 -10.01 6.83 -5.98
CA ASP A 150 -10.30 5.49 -5.47
C ASP A 150 -9.00 4.70 -5.31
N SER A 151 -8.60 4.48 -4.07
CA SER A 151 -7.35 3.84 -3.70
C SER A 151 -7.29 2.34 -4.04
N ARG A 152 -8.42 1.71 -4.39
CA ARG A 152 -8.47 0.31 -4.83
C ARG A 152 -7.67 0.07 -6.12
N ALA A 153 -7.34 1.12 -6.87
CA ALA A 153 -6.40 1.03 -8.00
C ALA A 153 -4.98 0.60 -7.58
N LEU A 154 -4.66 0.66 -6.29
CA LEU A 154 -3.38 0.21 -5.73
C LEU A 154 -3.37 -1.27 -5.31
N GLN A 155 -4.49 -1.97 -5.40
CA GLN A 155 -4.57 -3.41 -5.11
C GLN A 155 -3.87 -4.23 -6.20
N GLY A 156 -3.27 -5.39 -5.81
CA GLY A 156 -2.51 -6.25 -6.71
C GLY A 156 -1.19 -5.64 -7.19
N LYS A 157 -0.55 -4.84 -6.36
CA LYS A 157 0.63 -4.03 -6.70
C LYS A 157 1.76 -4.16 -5.68
N MET A 158 2.96 -3.95 -6.17
CA MET A 158 4.06 -3.47 -5.34
C MET A 158 4.09 -1.95 -5.45
N LEU A 159 4.02 -1.26 -4.33
CA LEU A 159 4.15 0.18 -4.23
C LEU A 159 5.56 0.57 -3.80
N ARG A 160 6.03 1.73 -4.25
CA ARG A 160 7.33 2.31 -3.85
C ARG A 160 7.14 3.75 -3.45
N LEU A 161 7.49 4.09 -2.20
CA LEU A 161 7.16 5.36 -1.54
C LEU A 161 8.40 6.00 -0.94
N ASN A 162 8.61 7.28 -1.20
CA ASN A 162 9.58 8.09 -0.48
C ASN A 162 8.92 8.65 0.79
N VAL A 163 9.18 8.03 1.93
CA VAL A 163 8.61 8.41 3.23
C VAL A 163 9.43 9.47 4.00
N ASP A 164 10.51 9.94 3.41
CA ASP A 164 11.33 11.07 3.93
C ASP A 164 10.84 12.44 3.44
N ALA A 165 9.97 12.44 2.46
CA ALA A 165 9.37 13.63 1.92
C ALA A 165 7.84 13.56 1.98
N VAL A 166 7.21 14.71 1.87
CA VAL A 166 5.76 14.86 1.72
C VAL A 166 5.47 15.57 0.41
N THR A 167 4.37 15.21 -0.22
CA THR A 167 3.92 15.91 -1.42
C THR A 167 2.89 16.95 -1.02
N ALA A 168 3.29 18.22 -1.02
CA ALA A 168 2.44 19.33 -0.62
C ALA A 168 1.21 19.54 -1.52
N THR A 169 1.31 19.09 -2.76
CA THR A 169 0.20 19.12 -3.74
C THR A 169 0.23 17.83 -4.51
N PRO A 170 -0.46 16.77 -4.07
CA PRO A 170 -0.51 15.51 -4.79
C PRO A 170 -0.99 15.72 -6.22
N GLY A 171 -0.29 15.12 -7.18
CA GLY A 171 -0.73 15.05 -8.56
C GLY A 171 -2.02 14.23 -8.69
N THR A 172 -2.74 14.40 -9.79
CA THR A 172 -3.96 13.64 -10.06
C THR A 172 -3.69 12.15 -10.29
N ALA A 173 -2.44 11.79 -10.51
CA ALA A 173 -2.00 10.40 -10.72
C ALA A 173 -1.64 9.67 -9.42
N MET A 174 -1.53 10.35 -8.27
CA MET A 174 -1.40 9.69 -6.97
C MET A 174 -2.77 9.17 -6.53
N CYS A 175 -2.82 7.91 -6.08
CA CYS A 175 -4.06 7.21 -5.76
C CYS A 175 -4.21 6.86 -4.27
N GLY A 176 -3.14 6.95 -3.49
CA GLY A 176 -3.18 6.64 -2.06
C GLY A 176 -3.92 7.67 -1.23
N GLU A 177 -4.56 7.20 -0.15
CA GLU A 177 -5.24 8.00 0.84
C GLU A 177 -4.44 8.09 2.17
N PRO A 178 -4.67 9.02 3.05
CA PRO A 178 -5.56 10.18 2.93
C PRO A 178 -4.86 11.36 2.25
N ARG A 179 -5.62 12.07 1.45
CA ARG A 179 -5.23 13.40 0.97
C ARG A 179 -5.93 14.45 1.80
N LEU A 180 -5.52 14.57 3.05
CA LEU A 180 -6.14 15.54 3.95
C LEU A 180 -5.72 16.95 3.54
N GLY A 181 -6.58 17.56 2.76
CA GLY A 181 -6.51 18.98 2.49
C GLY A 181 -5.31 19.42 1.69
N LEU A 182 -4.57 18.51 0.99
CA LEU A 182 -3.53 18.84 0.03
C LEU A 182 -2.15 18.15 0.25
N GLU A 183 -1.92 17.40 1.33
CA GLU A 183 -0.62 16.76 1.55
C GLU A 183 -0.74 15.24 1.61
N ALA A 184 0.08 14.54 0.82
CA ALA A 184 0.36 13.13 1.03
C ALA A 184 1.53 12.99 2.01
N ALA A 185 1.46 12.02 2.92
CA ALA A 185 2.52 11.77 3.92
C ALA A 185 3.77 11.10 3.33
N TYR A 186 3.88 11.04 2.02
CA TYR A 186 4.99 10.50 1.24
C TYR A 186 5.13 11.28 -0.07
N ALA A 187 6.26 11.10 -0.74
CA ALA A 187 6.47 11.57 -2.11
C ALA A 187 6.72 10.39 -3.05
N ILE A 188 6.55 10.64 -4.34
CA ILE A 188 6.85 9.65 -5.38
C ILE A 188 8.36 9.65 -5.64
N PRO A 189 9.03 8.50 -5.56
CA PRO A 189 10.46 8.40 -5.83
C PRO A 189 10.80 8.72 -7.29
N VAL A 190 11.98 9.26 -7.52
CA VAL A 190 12.52 9.44 -8.87
C VAL A 190 12.76 8.09 -9.53
N GLY A 191 12.48 7.99 -10.83
CA GLY A 191 12.65 6.76 -11.60
C GLY A 191 11.54 5.73 -11.36
N GLN A 192 10.37 6.18 -10.94
CA GLN A 192 9.20 5.33 -10.80
C GLN A 192 8.70 4.87 -12.19
N PRO A 193 8.40 3.57 -12.40
CA PRO A 193 7.89 3.07 -13.68
C PRO A 193 6.58 3.71 -14.12
N SER A 194 5.74 4.13 -13.15
CA SER A 194 4.49 4.86 -13.38
C SER A 194 4.68 6.35 -13.72
N SER A 195 5.88 6.90 -13.54
CA SER A 195 6.13 8.30 -13.87
C SER A 195 6.01 8.59 -15.36
N SER A 196 5.80 9.86 -15.73
CA SER A 196 5.66 10.29 -17.12
C SER A 196 6.83 9.82 -17.98
N GLY A 197 6.52 9.06 -19.03
CA GLY A 197 7.52 8.44 -19.92
C GLY A 197 8.01 7.06 -19.45
N GLY A 198 7.57 6.57 -18.31
CA GLY A 198 7.84 5.20 -17.85
C GLY A 198 6.99 4.15 -18.57
N PRO A 199 7.30 2.86 -18.39
CA PRO A 199 6.63 1.77 -19.09
C PRO A 199 5.15 1.63 -18.72
N ILE A 200 4.74 2.10 -17.55
CA ILE A 200 3.35 2.09 -17.05
C ILE A 200 2.87 3.50 -16.67
N ALA A 201 3.20 4.50 -17.50
CA ALA A 201 2.91 5.91 -17.22
C ALA A 201 1.41 6.26 -17.04
N ALA A 202 0.49 5.34 -17.31
CA ALA A 202 -0.93 5.50 -17.04
C ALA A 202 -1.34 5.02 -15.63
N ALA A 203 -0.45 4.33 -14.92
CA ALA A 203 -0.71 3.82 -13.58
C ALA A 203 -0.70 4.93 -12.54
N CYS A 204 -1.28 4.63 -11.37
CA CYS A 204 -1.08 5.44 -10.17
C CYS A 204 0.42 5.63 -9.90
N ASP A 205 0.82 6.84 -9.50
CA ASP A 205 2.24 7.21 -9.34
C ASP A 205 2.99 6.34 -8.32
N GLU A 206 2.31 5.74 -7.36
CA GLU A 206 2.86 4.85 -6.34
C GLU A 206 3.30 3.49 -6.87
N VAL A 207 2.80 3.09 -8.04
CA VAL A 207 2.97 1.72 -8.57
C VAL A 207 4.40 1.48 -9.04
N TRP A 208 5.04 0.46 -8.45
CA TRP A 208 6.33 -0.07 -8.87
C TRP A 208 6.18 -1.24 -9.84
N SER A 209 5.41 -2.27 -9.44
CA SER A 209 5.00 -3.37 -10.29
C SER A 209 3.54 -3.76 -10.02
N TYR A 210 2.93 -4.53 -10.92
CA TYR A 210 1.52 -4.88 -10.88
C TYR A 210 1.27 -6.31 -11.37
N GLY A 211 0.04 -6.79 -11.22
CA GLY A 211 -0.33 -8.14 -11.63
C GLY A 211 -0.25 -9.16 -10.50
N LEU A 212 0.00 -8.71 -9.27
CA LEU A 212 0.16 -9.58 -8.11
C LEU A 212 -1.21 -10.01 -7.57
N ARG A 213 -1.30 -11.28 -7.19
CA ARG A 213 -2.51 -11.82 -6.56
C ARG A 213 -2.51 -11.60 -5.05
N ASN A 214 -1.51 -12.09 -4.36
CA ASN A 214 -1.34 -11.92 -2.92
C ASN A 214 0.16 -12.03 -2.55
N PRO A 215 0.94 -10.96 -2.72
CA PRO A 215 2.37 -10.93 -2.45
C PRO A 215 2.63 -11.04 -0.95
N TRP A 216 2.46 -12.25 -0.43
CA TRP A 216 2.43 -12.51 1.01
C TRP A 216 3.74 -12.21 1.70
N ARG A 217 4.86 -12.62 1.06
CA ARG A 217 6.21 -12.32 1.55
C ARG A 217 7.14 -12.08 0.38
N TRP A 218 7.97 -11.11 0.55
CA TRP A 218 8.98 -10.74 -0.43
C TRP A 218 10.20 -10.14 0.29
N SER A 219 11.32 -10.10 -0.38
CA SER A 219 12.55 -9.53 0.15
C SER A 219 13.49 -9.09 -0.96
N PHE A 220 14.39 -8.19 -0.62
CA PHE A 220 15.49 -7.84 -1.50
C PHE A 220 16.69 -8.77 -1.26
N ASP A 221 17.33 -9.23 -2.33
CA ASP A 221 18.65 -9.82 -2.23
C ASP A 221 19.63 -8.75 -1.74
N ARG A 222 20.35 -9.06 -0.66
CA ARG A 222 21.25 -8.09 -0.03
C ARG A 222 22.50 -7.78 -0.85
N GLN A 223 22.85 -8.64 -1.78
CA GLN A 223 24.06 -8.50 -2.58
C GLN A 223 23.77 -7.81 -3.91
N THR A 224 22.68 -8.16 -4.58
CA THR A 224 22.32 -7.64 -5.89
C THR A 224 21.30 -6.51 -5.84
N GLY A 225 20.47 -6.48 -4.81
CA GLY A 225 19.34 -5.57 -4.69
C GLY A 225 18.10 -6.05 -5.45
N ASP A 226 18.14 -7.24 -6.02
CA ASP A 226 17.01 -7.82 -6.74
C ASP A 226 15.84 -8.10 -5.79
N LEU A 227 14.62 -7.95 -6.28
CA LEU A 227 13.41 -8.21 -5.53
C LEU A 227 12.86 -9.60 -5.88
N LEU A 228 12.62 -10.40 -4.85
CA LEU A 228 11.97 -11.71 -4.96
C LEU A 228 10.64 -11.64 -4.23
N ILE A 229 9.55 -12.01 -4.91
CA ILE A 229 8.20 -11.96 -4.39
C ILE A 229 7.63 -13.38 -4.38
N GLY A 230 7.16 -13.85 -3.21
CA GLY A 230 6.32 -15.03 -3.11
C GLY A 230 4.86 -14.60 -3.23
N ASP A 231 4.29 -14.82 -4.41
CA ASP A 231 2.90 -14.49 -4.72
C ASP A 231 2.02 -15.73 -4.61
N VAL A 232 1.02 -15.68 -3.72
CA VAL A 232 0.19 -16.84 -3.41
C VAL A 232 -0.81 -17.09 -4.54
N GLY A 233 -0.68 -18.24 -5.17
CA GLY A 233 -1.52 -18.67 -6.29
C GLY A 233 -2.93 -19.11 -5.89
N GLN A 234 -3.75 -19.49 -6.89
CA GLN A 234 -5.19 -19.77 -6.71
C GLN A 234 -5.51 -21.19 -6.22
N GLY A 235 -4.59 -22.09 -6.11
CA GLY A 235 -4.91 -23.42 -5.60
C GLY A 235 -4.24 -24.60 -6.33
N SER A 236 -3.46 -24.32 -7.35
CA SER A 236 -2.70 -25.35 -8.08
C SER A 236 -1.24 -24.96 -8.33
N ILE A 237 -0.96 -23.67 -8.38
CA ILE A 237 0.37 -23.14 -8.71
C ILE A 237 0.63 -21.99 -7.73
N GLU A 238 1.82 -21.98 -7.14
CA GLU A 238 2.40 -20.86 -6.42
C GLU A 238 3.40 -20.17 -7.34
N GLU A 239 3.56 -18.86 -7.19
CA GLU A 239 4.44 -18.05 -8.02
C GLU A 239 5.59 -17.46 -7.21
N VAL A 240 6.73 -17.35 -7.86
CA VAL A 240 7.88 -16.59 -7.37
C VAL A 240 8.28 -15.62 -8.48
N ASP A 241 7.99 -14.35 -8.23
CA ASP A 241 8.37 -13.28 -9.14
C ASP A 241 9.78 -12.79 -8.82
N PHE A 242 10.49 -12.43 -9.86
CA PHE A 242 11.85 -11.95 -9.77
C PHE A 242 12.01 -10.65 -10.56
N GLU A 243 12.37 -9.59 -9.87
CA GLU A 243 12.63 -8.29 -10.47
C GLU A 243 14.09 -7.88 -10.28
N VAL A 244 14.77 -7.63 -11.38
CA VAL A 244 16.19 -7.22 -11.36
C VAL A 244 16.31 -5.79 -10.90
N ALA A 245 17.16 -5.51 -9.93
CA ALA A 245 17.35 -4.18 -9.33
C ALA A 245 17.64 -3.05 -10.35
N SER A 246 18.22 -3.40 -11.49
CA SER A 246 18.64 -2.42 -12.52
C SER A 246 17.52 -2.02 -13.49
N VAL A 247 16.37 -2.68 -13.47
CA VAL A 247 15.36 -2.52 -14.53
C VAL A 247 14.13 -1.76 -14.06
N GLY A 248 13.86 -1.76 -12.77
CA GLY A 248 12.62 -1.22 -12.21
C GLY A 248 11.39 -2.00 -12.69
N GLY A 249 10.46 -2.26 -11.81
CA GLY A 249 9.34 -3.18 -11.97
C GLY A 249 8.47 -3.11 -13.21
#